data_96bdb9b620ae099b2a06436bbcdac9da
#
_entry.id   96bdb9b620ae099b2a06436bbcdac9da
#
_cell.length_a   1.000
_cell.length_b   1.000
_cell.length_c   1.000
_cell.angle_alpha   90.00
_cell.angle_beta   90.00
_cell.angle_gamma   90.00
#
_symmetry.space_group_name_H-M   'P 1'
#
loop_
_entity.id
_entity.type
_entity.pdbx_description
1 polymer ?
#
loop_
_entity_poly.entity_id
_entity_poly.type
_entity_poly.pdbx_seq_one_letter_code
_entity_poly.pdbx_strand_id
1 'polypeptide(L)'
;MLIYNETFIIDDAIVGEWLAWIKNNHIPSILGTGSFDSYKLYTILDSPNEGITYCLQFHTTSVERYSEFYYKHMEGIHAAHNVQFEERFAWFHTLMETVDL
;
A
#
# COMPACT_ATOMS: atom_id res chain seq x y z
N MET A 1 -8.17 7.58 -14.36
CA MET A 1 -8.07 6.66 -13.21
C MET A 1 -6.88 7.03 -12.36
N LEU A 2 -7.08 7.09 -11.07
CA LEU A 2 -6.01 7.29 -10.09
C LEU A 2 -5.58 5.96 -9.51
N ILE A 3 -4.27 5.82 -9.30
CA ILE A 3 -3.68 4.67 -8.64
C ILE A 3 -2.88 5.17 -7.45
N TYR A 4 -3.33 4.82 -6.25
CA TYR A 4 -2.59 5.05 -5.02
C TYR A 4 -1.68 3.84 -4.79
N ASN A 5 -0.38 4.05 -4.89
CA ASN A 5 0.62 2.99 -4.79
C ASN A 5 1.39 3.10 -3.48
N GLU A 6 1.51 1.99 -2.79
CA GLU A 6 2.37 1.83 -1.62
C GLU A 6 3.51 0.89 -2.00
N THR A 7 4.73 1.37 -1.94
CA THR A 7 5.91 0.54 -2.17
C THR A 7 6.53 0.20 -0.81
N PHE A 8 6.65 -1.11 -0.55
CA PHE A 8 7.24 -1.63 0.70
C PHE A 8 8.48 -2.44 0.38
N ILE A 9 9.54 -2.21 1.14
CA ILE A 9 10.74 -3.04 1.12
C ILE A 9 10.77 -3.76 2.45
N ILE A 10 10.62 -5.09 2.42
CA ILE A 10 10.38 -5.91 3.60
C ILE A 10 11.57 -6.82 3.86
N ASP A 11 12.01 -6.87 5.12
CA ASP A 11 13.04 -7.80 5.58
C ASP A 11 12.61 -9.23 5.23
N ASP A 12 13.50 -9.98 4.58
CA ASP A 12 13.25 -11.36 4.14
C ASP A 12 12.71 -12.27 5.25
N ALA A 13 13.16 -12.05 6.47
CA ALA A 13 12.80 -12.90 7.59
C ALA A 13 11.33 -12.79 8.00
N ILE A 14 10.65 -11.70 7.63
CA ILE A 14 9.26 -11.45 8.05
C ILE A 14 8.26 -11.44 6.89
N VAL A 15 8.68 -11.80 5.68
CA VAL A 15 7.82 -11.70 4.49
C VAL A 15 6.52 -12.48 4.66
N GLY A 16 6.56 -13.71 5.15
CA GLY A 16 5.36 -14.52 5.34
C GLY A 16 4.38 -13.89 6.33
N GLU A 17 4.88 -13.42 7.45
CA GLU A 17 4.10 -12.73 8.47
C GLU A 17 3.52 -11.41 7.93
N TRP A 18 4.34 -10.65 7.21
CA TRP A 18 3.93 -9.39 6.62
C TRP A 18 2.81 -9.59 5.59
N LEU A 19 2.96 -10.56 4.68
CA LEU A 19 1.93 -10.85 3.67
C LEU A 19 0.61 -11.25 4.31
N ALA A 20 0.63 -12.07 5.35
CA ALA A 20 -0.57 -12.46 6.07
C ALA A 20 -1.26 -11.26 6.72
N TRP A 21 -0.49 -10.38 7.34
CA TRP A 21 -1.02 -9.19 8.00
C TRP A 21 -1.59 -8.19 6.97
N ILE A 22 -0.91 -7.98 5.85
CA ILE A 22 -1.38 -7.12 4.77
C ILE A 22 -2.74 -7.62 4.25
N LYS A 23 -2.85 -8.91 3.99
CA LYS A 23 -4.09 -9.53 3.50
C LYS A 23 -5.24 -9.40 4.50
N ASN A 24 -4.97 -9.61 5.78
CA ASN A 24 -6.00 -9.73 6.80
C ASN A 24 -6.34 -8.40 7.49
N ASN A 25 -5.47 -7.41 7.42
CA ASN A 25 -5.64 -6.15 8.15
C ASN A 25 -5.51 -4.91 7.26
N HIS A 26 -4.37 -4.73 6.59
CA HIS A 26 -4.06 -3.50 5.86
C HIS A 26 -4.98 -3.28 4.67
N ILE A 27 -5.09 -4.28 3.80
CA ILE A 27 -5.95 -4.19 2.62
C ILE A 27 -7.41 -4.01 3.01
N PRO A 28 -7.99 -4.80 3.93
CA PRO A 28 -9.37 -4.56 4.36
C PRO A 28 -9.59 -3.19 4.99
N SER A 29 -8.62 -2.67 5.73
CA SER A 29 -8.72 -1.32 6.31
C SER A 29 -8.81 -0.25 5.25
N ILE A 30 -8.00 -0.35 4.20
CA ILE A 30 -8.00 0.62 3.09
C ILE A 30 -9.27 0.50 2.25
N LEU A 31 -9.66 -0.71 1.86
CA LEU A 31 -10.90 -0.93 1.11
C LEU A 31 -12.14 -0.53 1.92
N GLY A 32 -12.11 -0.74 3.22
CA GLY A 32 -13.21 -0.39 4.13
C GLY A 32 -13.49 1.11 4.22
N THR A 33 -12.55 1.97 3.80
CA THR A 33 -12.79 3.42 3.74
C THR A 33 -13.80 3.81 2.66
N GLY A 34 -14.04 2.93 1.68
CA GLY A 34 -14.90 3.22 0.54
C GLY A 34 -14.25 4.10 -0.53
N SER A 35 -12.97 4.44 -0.37
CA SER A 35 -12.26 5.34 -1.27
C SER A 35 -11.77 4.67 -2.55
N PHE A 36 -11.61 3.35 -2.55
CA PHE A 36 -11.05 2.62 -3.68
C PHE A 36 -11.96 1.47 -4.12
N ASP A 37 -11.92 1.18 -5.42
CA ASP A 37 -12.78 0.17 -6.05
C ASP A 37 -12.13 -1.21 -6.13
N SER A 38 -10.79 -1.25 -6.18
CA SER A 38 -10.03 -2.48 -6.36
C SER A 38 -8.58 -2.30 -5.93
N TYR A 39 -7.86 -3.41 -5.85
CA TYR A 39 -6.42 -3.38 -5.56
C TYR A 39 -5.68 -4.48 -6.32
N LYS A 40 -4.37 -4.30 -6.42
CA LYS A 40 -3.44 -5.34 -6.89
C LYS A 40 -2.14 -5.27 -6.09
N LEU A 41 -1.55 -6.42 -5.85
CA LEU A 41 -0.25 -6.54 -5.19
C LEU A 41 0.76 -7.14 -6.17
N TYR A 42 1.89 -6.48 -6.30
CA TYR A 42 3.01 -6.92 -7.13
C TYR A 42 4.27 -7.09 -6.30
N THR A 43 5.14 -8.00 -6.70
CA THR A 43 6.53 -8.03 -6.23
C THR A 43 7.44 -7.56 -7.36
N ILE A 44 8.50 -6.83 -7.01
CA ILE A 44 9.51 -6.39 -7.98
C ILE A 44 10.61 -7.43 -8.00
N LEU A 45 10.82 -8.07 -9.17
CA LEU A 45 11.74 -9.20 -9.31
C LEU A 45 13.21 -8.78 -9.39
N ASP A 46 13.48 -7.60 -9.96
CA ASP A 46 14.84 -7.10 -10.18
C ASP A 46 15.15 -5.90 -9.28
N SER A 47 14.72 -5.94 -8.03
CA SER A 47 14.99 -4.85 -7.09
C SER A 47 16.45 -4.89 -6.63
N PRO A 48 17.16 -3.74 -6.66
CA PRO A 48 18.53 -3.66 -6.11
C PRO A 48 18.57 -3.59 -4.60
N ASN A 49 17.42 -3.51 -3.94
CA ASN A 49 17.32 -3.39 -2.48
C ASN A 49 17.55 -4.75 -1.81
N GLU A 50 18.10 -4.72 -0.60
CA GLU A 50 18.04 -5.87 0.30
C GLU A 50 16.59 -6.08 0.75
N GLY A 51 16.18 -7.34 0.92
CA GLY A 51 14.80 -7.68 1.21
C GLY A 51 13.98 -7.83 -0.05
N ILE A 52 12.67 -7.89 0.13
CA ILE A 52 11.73 -8.07 -0.98
C ILE A 52 10.89 -6.81 -1.12
N THR A 53 10.77 -6.32 -2.36
CA THR A 53 10.00 -5.12 -2.67
C THR A 53 8.62 -5.50 -3.20
N TYR A 54 7.59 -4.91 -2.59
CA TYR A 54 6.20 -5.06 -3.00
C TYR A 54 5.61 -3.71 -3.40
N CYS A 55 4.75 -3.73 -4.41
CA CYS A 55 3.92 -2.58 -4.78
C CYS A 55 2.46 -2.96 -4.60
N LEU A 56 1.78 -2.30 -3.67
CA LEU A 56 0.37 -2.48 -3.40
C LEU A 56 -0.37 -1.27 -3.99
N GLN A 57 -1.23 -1.53 -4.97
CA GLN A 57 -1.90 -0.48 -5.75
C GLN A 57 -3.40 -0.53 -5.54
N PHE A 58 -3.99 0.62 -5.22
CA PHE A 58 -5.42 0.80 -5.05
C PHE A 58 -5.94 1.74 -6.13
N HIS A 59 -7.09 1.42 -6.71
CA HIS A 59 -7.62 2.10 -7.88
C HIS A 59 -8.90 2.86 -7.54
N THR A 60 -9.02 4.09 -8.02
CA THR A 60 -10.25 4.88 -7.96
C THR A 60 -10.36 5.81 -9.16
N THR A 61 -11.58 6.16 -9.55
CA THR A 61 -11.84 7.20 -10.55
C THR A 61 -12.14 8.55 -9.93
N SER A 62 -12.22 8.61 -8.59
CA SER A 62 -12.68 9.80 -7.85
C SER A 62 -11.54 10.48 -7.10
N VAL A 63 -11.20 11.70 -7.52
CA VAL A 63 -10.25 12.57 -6.80
C VAL A 63 -10.75 12.88 -5.39
N GLU A 64 -12.04 13.09 -5.24
CA GLU A 64 -12.67 13.43 -3.96
C GLU A 64 -12.53 12.27 -2.96
N ARG A 65 -12.80 11.05 -3.41
CA ARG A 65 -12.64 9.86 -2.56
C ARG A 65 -11.18 9.65 -2.15
N TYR A 66 -10.24 9.85 -3.06
CA TYR A 66 -8.82 9.78 -2.73
C TYR A 66 -8.44 10.83 -1.69
N SER A 67 -8.89 12.08 -1.88
CA SER A 67 -8.61 13.17 -0.94
C SER A 67 -9.15 12.86 0.46
N GLU A 68 -10.34 12.29 0.55
CA GLU A 68 -10.91 11.85 1.83
C GLU A 68 -10.04 10.78 2.50
N PHE A 69 -9.58 9.79 1.73
CA PHE A 69 -8.65 8.79 2.23
C PHE A 69 -7.36 9.43 2.76
N TYR A 70 -6.75 10.30 1.96
CA TYR A 70 -5.50 10.96 2.31
C TYR A 70 -5.60 11.74 3.62
N TYR A 71 -6.65 12.55 3.77
CA TYR A 71 -6.77 13.43 4.92
C TYR A 71 -7.38 12.77 6.16
N LYS A 72 -8.21 11.74 6.00
CA LYS A 72 -8.95 11.15 7.12
C LYS A 72 -8.44 9.78 7.57
N HIS A 73 -7.82 9.00 6.68
CA HIS A 73 -7.57 7.58 6.92
C HIS A 73 -6.10 7.16 6.79
N MET A 74 -5.35 7.75 5.88
CA MET A 74 -4.01 7.26 5.54
C MET A 74 -3.09 7.19 6.76
N GLU A 75 -3.02 8.24 7.54
CA GLU A 75 -2.10 8.31 8.68
C GLU A 75 -2.38 7.22 9.71
N GLY A 76 -3.65 7.01 10.08
CA GLY A 76 -4.03 5.99 11.06
C GLY A 76 -3.79 4.58 10.57
N ILE A 77 -4.06 4.31 9.30
CA ILE A 77 -3.84 2.99 8.71
C ILE A 77 -2.35 2.66 8.66
N HIS A 78 -1.51 3.62 8.25
CA HIS A 78 -0.06 3.43 8.24
C HIS A 78 0.53 3.34 9.64
N ALA A 79 0.00 4.06 10.60
CA ALA A 79 0.43 3.95 11.98
C ALA A 79 0.22 2.53 12.52
N ALA A 80 -0.91 1.90 12.22
CA ALA A 80 -1.18 0.51 12.61
C ALA A 80 -0.18 -0.48 12.00
N HIS A 81 0.14 -0.31 10.70
CA HIS A 81 1.17 -1.10 10.03
C HIS A 81 2.55 -0.91 10.68
N ASN A 82 2.93 0.33 10.92
CA ASN A 82 4.26 0.66 11.42
C ASN A 82 4.49 0.14 12.84
N VAL A 83 3.46 0.17 13.68
CA VAL A 83 3.52 -0.41 15.03
C VAL A 83 3.69 -1.92 14.96
N GLN A 84 3.02 -2.59 14.03
CA GLN A 84 3.08 -4.05 13.91
C GLN A 84 4.47 -4.54 13.50
N PHE A 85 5.15 -3.83 12.61
CA PHE A 85 6.41 -4.31 12.03
C PHE A 85 7.65 -3.54 12.50
N GLU A 86 7.45 -2.42 13.18
CA GLU A 86 8.52 -1.57 13.70
C GLU A 86 9.56 -1.25 12.62
N GLU A 87 10.84 -1.35 12.87
CA GLU A 87 11.89 -0.94 11.94
C GLU A 87 12.27 -1.99 10.88
N ARG A 88 11.42 -2.98 10.61
CA ARG A 88 11.73 -4.10 9.70
C ARG A 88 11.25 -3.88 8.28
N PHE A 89 11.00 -2.63 7.91
CA PHE A 89 10.55 -2.25 6.58
C PHE A 89 11.00 -0.84 6.24
N ALA A 90 10.97 -0.54 4.94
CA ALA A 90 10.94 0.82 4.43
C ALA A 90 9.72 0.94 3.51
N TRP A 91 9.09 2.12 3.45
CA TRP A 91 7.96 2.32 2.55
C TRP A 91 7.87 3.77 2.10
N PHE A 92 7.23 3.94 0.95
CA PHE A 92 6.79 5.25 0.46
C PHE A 92 5.54 5.08 -0.38
N HIS A 93 4.80 6.16 -0.59
CA HIS A 93 3.63 6.12 -1.44
C HIS A 93 3.79 7.04 -2.65
N THR A 94 3.03 6.73 -3.69
CA THR A 94 3.02 7.48 -4.93
C THR A 94 1.58 7.54 -5.43
N LEU A 95 1.14 8.70 -5.88
CA LEU A 95 -0.13 8.83 -6.57
C LEU A 95 0.14 8.93 -8.06
N MET A 96 -0.47 8.05 -8.84
CA MET A 96 -0.33 7.97 -10.28
C MET A 96 -1.67 8.19 -10.95
N GLU A 97 -1.64 8.74 -12.16
CA GLU A 97 -2.83 8.91 -12.99
C GLU A 97 -2.57 8.28 -14.36
N THR A 98 -3.60 7.61 -14.88
CA THR A 98 -3.54 7.05 -16.24
C THR A 98 -3.37 8.19 -17.25
N VAL A 99 -2.45 8.02 -18.17
CA VAL A 99 -2.22 8.95 -19.28
C VAL A 99 -2.70 8.31 -20.58
N ASP A 100 -3.60 8.99 -21.27
CA ASP A 100 -4.06 8.56 -22.59
C ASP A 100 -3.11 9.11 -23.67
N LEU A 101 -2.61 8.21 -24.52
CA LEU A 101 -1.66 8.56 -25.60
C LEU A 101 -2.34 8.56 -26.96
#